data_c770c02a985c44575153f2769f57a774
#
_entry.id   c770c02a985c44575153f2769f57a774
#
_cell.length_a   1.000
_cell.length_b   1.000
_cell.length_c   1.000
_cell.angle_alpha   90.00
_cell.angle_beta   90.00
_cell.angle_gamma   90.00
#
_symmetry.space_group_name_H-M   'P 1'
#
loop_
_entity.id
_entity.type
_entity.pdbx_description
1 polymer ?
#
loop_
_entity_poly.entity_id
_entity_poly.type
_entity_poly.pdbx_seq_one_letter_code
_entity_poly.pdbx_strand_id
1 'polypeptide(L)'
;DSITFSELYYKLEADDHDNPAFIQAGNGVILSMYTRHSRKDLFINRLDATSDFTFKGAQLIHPWSDEELVRFPRMTMTYANPFRLEKENDRIYCFGRWTGFKPNMMWSDDHGQTWSDSKVFITNYPFDSNNRPYVKYFSDGQSRIHIVFTDGHPRDESTNSVYYVYYENGAFYK
;
A
#
# COMPACT_ATOMS: atom_id res chain seq x y z
N ASP A 1 -26.47 -18.37 -15.76
CA ASP A 1 -25.55 -18.09 -14.66
C ASP A 1 -25.85 -16.67 -14.16
N SER A 2 -26.08 -16.47 -12.87
CA SER A 2 -26.31 -15.17 -12.28
C SER A 2 -24.99 -14.62 -11.74
N ILE A 3 -24.70 -13.34 -12.01
CA ILE A 3 -23.57 -12.62 -11.38
C ILE A 3 -24.10 -12.02 -10.07
N THR A 4 -23.43 -12.31 -8.97
CA THR A 4 -23.72 -11.71 -7.67
C THR A 4 -22.59 -10.73 -7.29
N PHE A 5 -22.95 -9.66 -6.61
CA PHE A 5 -22.01 -8.64 -6.13
C PHE A 5 -22.05 -8.60 -4.61
N SER A 6 -20.87 -8.47 -3.99
CA SER A 6 -20.75 -8.18 -2.57
C SER A 6 -20.26 -6.73 -2.40
N GLU A 7 -21.02 -5.93 -1.68
CA GLU A 7 -20.60 -4.57 -1.34
C GLU A 7 -19.60 -4.61 -0.18
N LEU A 8 -18.39 -4.07 -0.39
CA LEU A 8 -17.34 -4.03 0.64
C LEU A 8 -17.43 -2.76 1.50
N TYR A 9 -17.90 -1.65 0.91
CA TYR A 9 -18.10 -0.38 1.60
C TYR A 9 -19.13 0.46 0.82
N TYR A 10 -20.20 0.86 1.47
CA TYR A 10 -21.24 1.69 0.86
C TYR A 10 -20.79 3.15 0.74
N LYS A 11 -20.73 3.68 -0.49
CA LYS A 11 -20.38 5.07 -0.80
C LYS A 11 -19.10 5.53 -0.09
N LEU A 12 -17.97 4.89 -0.42
CA LEU A 12 -16.67 5.17 0.19
C LEU A 12 -16.32 6.67 0.13
N GLU A 13 -16.25 7.24 -1.04
CA GLU A 13 -16.21 8.69 -1.34
C GLU A 13 -16.27 8.93 -2.86
N ALA A 14 -16.23 10.18 -3.31
CA ALA A 14 -16.22 10.56 -4.73
C ALA A 14 -14.80 11.05 -5.12
N ASP A 15 -13.84 10.15 -5.26
CA ASP A 15 -12.46 10.45 -5.61
C ASP A 15 -11.87 9.33 -6.48
N ASP A 16 -10.99 9.68 -7.41
CA ASP A 16 -10.37 8.73 -8.36
C ASP A 16 -9.11 8.03 -7.79
N HIS A 17 -8.71 8.34 -6.55
CA HIS A 17 -7.59 7.71 -5.85
C HIS A 17 -7.99 6.51 -4.99
N ASP A 18 -9.29 6.16 -4.95
CA ASP A 18 -9.85 5.13 -4.06
C ASP A 18 -9.77 3.72 -4.64
N ASN A 19 -8.90 3.48 -5.60
CA ASN A 19 -8.77 2.19 -6.28
C ASN A 19 -8.46 1.06 -5.29
N PRO A 20 -9.34 0.04 -5.18
CA PRO A 20 -9.08 -1.14 -4.38
C PRO A 20 -8.02 -2.03 -5.05
N ALA A 21 -7.29 -2.75 -4.22
CA ALA A 21 -6.35 -3.76 -4.66
C ALA A 21 -6.64 -5.10 -4.00
N PHE A 22 -6.21 -6.19 -4.63
CA PHE A 22 -6.36 -7.55 -4.14
C PHE A 22 -5.01 -8.24 -4.03
N ILE A 23 -4.91 -9.14 -3.06
CA ILE A 23 -3.79 -10.08 -2.95
C ILE A 23 -4.31 -11.42 -2.40
N GLN A 24 -3.79 -12.51 -2.93
CA GLN A 24 -3.97 -13.83 -2.32
C GLN A 24 -2.78 -14.11 -1.40
N ALA A 25 -3.07 -14.32 -0.13
CA ALA A 25 -2.08 -14.75 0.87
C ALA A 25 -1.66 -16.21 0.63
N GLY A 26 -0.52 -16.63 1.19
CA GLY A 26 0.02 -17.97 1.04
C GLY A 26 -0.90 -19.09 1.54
N ASN A 27 -1.78 -18.80 2.48
CA ASN A 27 -2.81 -19.72 2.98
C ASN A 27 -4.12 -19.74 2.15
N GLY A 28 -4.15 -19.04 1.00
CA GLY A 28 -5.31 -18.98 0.11
C GLY A 28 -6.34 -17.89 0.42
N VAL A 29 -6.24 -17.21 1.58
CA VAL A 29 -7.11 -16.07 1.91
C VAL A 29 -6.90 -14.95 0.90
N ILE A 30 -7.99 -14.32 0.44
CA ILE A 30 -7.93 -13.14 -0.41
C ILE A 30 -8.16 -11.90 0.46
N LEU A 31 -7.28 -10.91 0.33
CA LEU A 31 -7.42 -9.61 0.95
C LEU A 31 -7.84 -8.59 -0.10
N SER A 32 -8.84 -7.78 0.19
CA SER A 32 -9.13 -6.55 -0.53
C SER A 32 -8.69 -5.38 0.32
N MET A 33 -7.88 -4.50 -0.24
CA MET A 33 -7.28 -3.37 0.46
C MET A 33 -7.60 -2.08 -0.27
N TYR A 34 -8.09 -1.07 0.45
CA TYR A 34 -8.43 0.24 -0.13
C TYR A 34 -8.36 1.35 0.92
N THR A 35 -8.20 2.57 0.45
CA THR A 35 -8.13 3.78 1.29
C THR A 35 -9.17 4.77 0.80
N ARG A 36 -9.46 5.78 1.61
CA ARG A 36 -10.03 7.04 1.15
C ARG A 36 -8.90 8.03 0.83
N HIS A 37 -9.12 8.91 -0.14
CA HIS A 37 -8.12 9.91 -0.50
C HIS A 37 -7.84 10.85 0.67
N SER A 38 -6.57 10.96 1.03
CA SER A 38 -6.10 11.90 2.05
C SER A 38 -6.79 11.78 3.42
N ARG A 39 -7.32 10.60 3.76
CA ARG A 39 -7.84 10.26 5.08
C ARG A 39 -6.80 9.46 5.87
N LYS A 40 -7.18 8.99 7.06
CA LYS A 40 -6.28 8.23 7.94
C LYS A 40 -6.55 6.72 7.94
N ASP A 41 -7.46 6.28 7.10
CA ASP A 41 -8.01 4.94 7.15
C ASP A 41 -7.47 4.06 6.02
N LEU A 42 -6.97 2.89 6.35
CA LEU A 42 -6.77 1.78 5.43
C LEU A 42 -7.71 0.64 5.82
N PHE A 43 -8.53 0.23 4.90
CA PHE A 43 -9.51 -0.84 5.06
C PHE A 43 -8.98 -2.14 4.46
N ILE A 44 -9.15 -3.23 5.20
CA ILE A 44 -8.80 -4.58 4.75
C ILE A 44 -10.01 -5.49 4.96
N ASN A 45 -10.57 -5.99 3.88
CA ASN A 45 -11.57 -7.06 3.92
C ASN A 45 -10.90 -8.40 3.63
N ARG A 46 -11.36 -9.44 4.29
CA ARG A 46 -10.84 -10.81 4.16
C ARG A 46 -11.91 -11.73 3.59
N LEU A 47 -11.54 -12.44 2.54
CA LEU A 47 -12.33 -13.52 1.98
C LEU A 47 -11.61 -14.85 2.26
N ASP A 48 -12.23 -15.70 3.05
CA ASP A 48 -11.75 -17.06 3.25
C ASP A 48 -12.20 -17.92 2.07
N ALA A 49 -11.26 -18.46 1.30
CA ALA A 49 -11.55 -19.27 0.12
C ALA A 49 -12.26 -20.59 0.45
N THR A 50 -12.26 -21.01 1.72
CA THR A 50 -12.97 -22.22 2.19
C THR A 50 -14.42 -21.94 2.62
N SER A 51 -14.81 -20.68 2.69
CA SER A 51 -16.14 -20.22 3.07
C SER A 51 -17.02 -19.99 1.82
N ASP A 52 -18.20 -19.45 2.03
CA ASP A 52 -19.22 -19.14 1.01
C ASP A 52 -18.87 -17.97 0.06
N PHE A 53 -17.60 -17.62 -0.08
CA PHE A 53 -17.11 -16.47 -0.83
C PHE A 53 -17.67 -15.13 -0.35
N THR A 54 -17.94 -15.02 0.94
CA THR A 54 -18.39 -13.79 1.56
C THR A 54 -17.21 -13.08 2.25
N PHE A 55 -16.97 -11.81 1.90
CA PHE A 55 -16.01 -10.99 2.61
C PHE A 55 -16.50 -10.68 4.03
N LYS A 56 -15.63 -10.89 5.00
CA LYS A 56 -15.86 -10.41 6.37
C LYS A 56 -15.73 -8.88 6.41
N GLY A 57 -16.36 -8.25 7.39
CA GLY A 57 -16.30 -6.80 7.58
C GLY A 57 -14.87 -6.26 7.59
N ALA A 58 -14.71 -5.01 7.16
CA ALA A 58 -13.41 -4.40 7.03
C ALA A 58 -12.69 -4.27 8.38
N GLN A 59 -11.46 -4.74 8.45
CA GLN A 59 -10.51 -4.33 9.47
C GLN A 59 -10.01 -2.93 9.12
N LEU A 60 -10.05 -2.02 10.09
CA LEU A 60 -9.45 -0.69 9.96
C LEU A 60 -8.06 -0.71 10.59
N ILE A 61 -7.06 -0.27 9.86
CA ILE A 61 -5.70 -0.16 10.38
C ILE A 61 -5.13 1.25 10.20
N HIS A 62 -4.23 1.60 11.12
CA HIS A 62 -3.49 2.86 11.17
C HIS A 62 -1.99 2.53 11.28
N PRO A 63 -1.31 2.28 10.16
CA PRO A 63 0.01 1.66 10.17
C PRO A 63 1.15 2.66 10.34
N TRP A 64 1.04 3.63 11.21
CA TRP A 64 2.12 4.61 11.45
C TRP A 64 2.58 4.59 12.90
N SER A 65 3.83 4.95 13.13
CA SER A 65 4.39 5.21 14.45
C SER A 65 4.53 6.71 14.72
N ASP A 66 4.57 7.10 15.98
CA ASP A 66 4.83 8.48 16.38
C ASP A 66 6.24 8.92 15.93
N GLU A 67 7.22 8.02 15.94
CA GLU A 67 8.58 8.28 15.46
C GLU A 67 8.59 8.70 13.98
N GLU A 68 7.89 7.97 13.12
CA GLU A 68 7.77 8.33 11.70
C GLU A 68 7.04 9.67 11.51
N LEU A 69 6.02 9.97 12.32
CA LEU A 69 5.30 11.24 12.25
C LEU A 69 6.14 12.43 12.69
N VAL A 70 7.07 12.25 13.62
CA VAL A 70 8.04 13.29 14.01
C VAL A 70 9.02 13.58 12.86
N ARG A 71 9.50 12.56 12.19
CA ARG A 71 10.44 12.69 11.05
C ARG A 71 9.77 13.22 9.77
N PHE A 72 8.55 12.80 9.53
CA PHE A 72 7.77 13.08 8.33
C PHE A 72 6.38 13.58 8.72
N PRO A 73 6.26 14.82 9.18
CA PRO A 73 4.98 15.38 9.60
C PRO A 73 3.94 15.30 8.48
N ARG A 74 2.71 15.05 8.82
CA ARG A 74 1.55 14.87 7.98
C ARG A 74 1.23 13.40 7.74
N MET A 75 0.03 13.06 8.09
CA MET A 75 -0.50 11.70 7.96
C MET A 75 -1.76 11.71 7.08
N THR A 76 -1.65 11.06 5.96
CA THR A 76 -2.79 10.80 5.06
C THR A 76 -2.58 9.47 4.37
N MET A 77 -3.63 8.66 4.24
CA MET A 77 -3.59 7.44 3.45
C MET A 77 -4.04 7.73 2.02
N THR A 78 -3.32 7.21 1.05
CA THR A 78 -3.72 7.21 -0.37
C THR A 78 -3.04 6.03 -1.04
N TYR A 79 -3.81 5.25 -1.78
CA TYR A 79 -3.40 4.02 -2.43
C TYR A 79 -3.09 2.86 -1.47
N ALA A 80 -3.37 1.66 -1.94
CA ALA A 80 -2.91 0.40 -1.37
C ALA A 80 -2.44 -0.50 -2.52
N ASN A 81 -1.18 -0.94 -2.49
CA ASN A 81 -0.58 -1.78 -3.51
C ASN A 81 0.06 -2.98 -2.81
N PRO A 82 -0.68 -4.08 -2.58
CA PRO A 82 -0.16 -5.27 -1.92
C PRO A 82 0.60 -6.18 -2.88
N PHE A 83 1.69 -6.78 -2.38
CA PHE A 83 2.50 -7.79 -3.06
C PHE A 83 2.92 -8.88 -2.09
N ARG A 84 2.86 -10.14 -2.50
CA ARG A 84 3.36 -11.28 -1.73
C ARG A 84 4.70 -11.74 -2.31
N LEU A 85 5.65 -12.04 -1.44
CA LEU A 85 6.93 -12.62 -1.81
C LEU A 85 7.07 -14.04 -1.23
N GLU A 86 7.04 -15.06 -2.09
CA GLU A 86 7.09 -16.46 -1.68
C GLU A 86 8.41 -16.80 -0.97
N LYS A 87 9.54 -16.29 -1.44
CA LYS A 87 10.86 -16.53 -0.85
C LYS A 87 11.10 -15.81 0.47
N GLU A 88 10.18 -14.93 0.88
CA GLU A 88 10.17 -14.30 2.20
C GLU A 88 9.06 -14.88 3.11
N ASN A 89 8.84 -16.18 3.05
CA ASN A 89 7.82 -16.92 3.80
C ASN A 89 6.39 -16.38 3.55
N ASP A 90 6.07 -16.09 2.30
CA ASP A 90 4.78 -15.53 1.90
C ASP A 90 4.44 -14.17 2.54
N ARG A 91 5.45 -13.43 2.97
CA ARG A 91 5.28 -12.08 3.50
C ARG A 91 4.52 -11.22 2.50
N ILE A 92 3.53 -10.49 3.01
CA ILE A 92 2.75 -9.54 2.23
C ILE A 92 3.26 -8.13 2.53
N TYR A 93 3.69 -7.42 1.51
CA TYR A 93 4.00 -6.00 1.55
C TYR A 93 2.82 -5.19 1.05
N CYS A 94 2.57 -4.03 1.64
CA CYS A 94 1.65 -3.05 1.10
C CYS A 94 2.34 -1.69 0.99
N PHE A 95 2.21 -1.08 -0.17
CA PHE A 95 2.78 0.21 -0.49
C PHE A 95 1.70 1.23 -0.73
N GLY A 96 1.98 2.48 -0.34
CA GLY A 96 1.09 3.59 -0.61
C GLY A 96 1.78 4.94 -0.41
N ARG A 97 1.02 6.02 -0.48
CA ARG A 97 1.49 7.38 -0.19
C ARG A 97 0.83 7.83 1.10
N TRP A 98 1.56 7.73 2.21
CA TRP A 98 0.98 7.89 3.55
C TRP A 98 1.72 8.97 4.36
N THR A 99 2.52 8.58 5.36
CA THR A 99 3.26 9.50 6.22
C THR A 99 4.14 10.44 5.39
N GLY A 100 4.05 11.74 5.67
CA GLY A 100 4.81 12.79 4.98
C GLY A 100 4.43 13.00 3.51
N PHE A 101 3.32 12.43 3.03
CA PHE A 101 2.98 12.35 1.60
C PHE A 101 4.06 11.63 0.76
N LYS A 102 4.83 10.78 1.38
CA LYS A 102 5.89 10.02 0.75
C LYS A 102 5.46 8.60 0.42
N PRO A 103 6.17 7.91 -0.48
CA PRO A 103 6.07 6.48 -0.63
C PRO A 103 6.42 5.76 0.67
N ASN A 104 5.47 4.98 1.15
CA ASN A 104 5.56 4.21 2.39
C ASN A 104 5.37 2.72 2.09
N MET A 105 5.90 1.88 2.96
CA MET A 105 5.67 0.44 2.96
C MET A 105 5.37 -0.06 4.38
N MET A 106 4.56 -1.09 4.46
CA MET A 106 4.33 -1.92 5.64
C MET A 106 4.29 -3.38 5.21
N TRP A 107 4.34 -4.31 6.15
CA TRP A 107 4.27 -5.74 5.84
C TRP A 107 3.50 -6.53 6.89
N SER A 108 3.10 -7.73 6.47
CA SER A 108 2.44 -8.74 7.31
C SER A 108 3.14 -10.08 7.14
N ASP A 109 3.42 -10.76 8.25
CA ASP A 109 4.01 -12.10 8.31
C ASP A 109 2.98 -13.19 8.65
N ASP A 110 1.72 -12.83 8.80
CA ASP A 110 0.63 -13.70 9.25
C ASP A 110 -0.58 -13.68 8.32
N HIS A 111 -0.31 -13.61 7.01
CA HIS A 111 -1.34 -13.61 5.97
C HIS A 111 -2.33 -12.44 6.09
N GLY A 112 -1.84 -11.26 6.50
CA GLY A 112 -2.61 -10.03 6.60
C GLY A 112 -3.49 -9.91 7.84
N GLN A 113 -3.24 -10.70 8.90
CA GLN A 113 -3.97 -10.56 10.17
C GLN A 113 -3.45 -9.37 10.98
N THR A 114 -2.12 -9.25 11.08
CA THR A 114 -1.46 -8.09 11.70
C THR A 114 -0.47 -7.44 10.73
N TRP A 115 -0.17 -6.18 10.96
CA TRP A 115 0.67 -5.37 10.10
C TRP A 115 1.72 -4.60 10.91
N SER A 116 2.90 -4.48 10.34
CA SER A 116 3.96 -3.63 10.89
C SER A 116 3.57 -2.16 10.84
N ASP A 117 4.26 -1.32 11.61
CA ASP A 117 4.26 0.11 11.36
C ASP A 117 4.80 0.39 9.95
N SER A 118 4.23 1.41 9.31
CA SER A 118 4.71 1.84 8.00
C SER A 118 6.02 2.59 8.12
N LYS A 119 6.83 2.51 7.04
CA LYS A 119 8.09 3.24 6.91
C LYS A 119 8.14 4.00 5.61
N VAL A 120 8.60 5.25 5.67
CA VAL A 120 8.96 6.02 4.48
C VAL A 120 10.23 5.40 3.88
N PHE A 121 10.23 5.05 2.59
CA PHE A 121 11.40 4.48 1.91
C PHE A 121 11.94 5.34 0.76
N ILE A 122 11.15 6.31 0.28
CA ILE A 122 11.61 7.36 -0.66
C ILE A 122 11.27 8.72 -0.07
N THR A 123 12.28 9.59 0.02
CA THR A 123 12.11 10.97 0.48
C THR A 123 13.11 11.89 -0.19
N ASN A 124 12.81 13.18 -0.25
CA ASN A 124 13.71 14.23 -0.67
C ASN A 124 14.51 14.80 0.52
N TYR A 125 15.60 15.47 0.22
CA TYR A 125 16.38 16.20 1.22
C TYR A 125 16.65 17.64 0.73
N PRO A 126 16.38 18.66 1.55
CA PRO A 126 15.66 18.60 2.83
C PRO A 126 14.23 18.11 2.66
N PHE A 127 13.63 17.57 3.73
CA PHE A 127 12.26 17.07 3.68
C PHE A 127 11.26 18.17 3.35
N ASP A 128 10.42 17.92 2.35
CA ASP A 128 9.28 18.75 1.97
C ASP A 128 8.05 17.88 1.77
N SER A 129 7.00 18.09 2.54
CA SER A 129 5.74 17.35 2.43
C SER A 129 4.96 17.65 1.14
N ASN A 130 5.26 18.74 0.43
CA ASN A 130 4.63 19.03 -0.86
C ASN A 130 5.26 18.26 -2.01
N ASN A 131 6.54 17.89 -1.90
CA ASN A 131 7.16 16.97 -2.83
C ASN A 131 6.57 15.57 -2.64
N ARG A 132 5.82 15.10 -3.63
CA ARG A 132 4.99 13.88 -3.58
C ARG A 132 5.30 12.97 -4.77
N PRO A 133 6.33 12.12 -4.71
CA PRO A 133 6.66 11.20 -5.79
C PRO A 133 5.45 10.31 -6.16
N TYR A 134 5.20 10.17 -7.46
CA TYR A 134 4.30 9.14 -7.98
C TYR A 134 5.06 7.84 -8.19
N VAL A 135 4.47 6.74 -7.79
CA VAL A 135 5.13 5.44 -7.80
C VAL A 135 4.27 4.42 -8.53
N LYS A 136 4.93 3.57 -9.32
CA LYS A 136 4.37 2.33 -9.85
C LYS A 136 5.21 1.16 -9.38
N TYR A 137 4.52 0.07 -9.10
CA TYR A 137 5.12 -1.15 -8.58
C TYR A 137 4.84 -2.33 -9.49
N PHE A 138 5.77 -3.27 -9.50
CA PHE A 138 5.62 -4.59 -10.11
C PHE A 138 6.36 -5.61 -9.27
N SER A 139 5.81 -6.80 -9.08
CA SER A 139 6.47 -7.89 -8.37
C SER A 139 6.55 -9.14 -9.24
N ASP A 140 7.64 -9.89 -9.09
CA ASP A 140 7.78 -11.24 -9.66
C ASP A 140 7.00 -12.30 -8.84
N GLY A 141 6.45 -11.91 -7.67
CA GLY A 141 5.77 -12.80 -6.73
C GLY A 141 6.71 -13.72 -5.96
N GLN A 142 8.00 -13.70 -6.25
CA GLN A 142 8.99 -14.60 -5.69
C GLN A 142 9.90 -13.93 -4.66
N SER A 143 10.68 -12.94 -5.09
CA SER A 143 11.71 -12.32 -4.26
C SER A 143 11.86 -10.82 -4.45
N ARG A 144 11.30 -10.24 -5.52
CA ARG A 144 11.55 -8.84 -5.88
C ARG A 144 10.27 -8.04 -6.06
N ILE A 145 10.38 -6.77 -5.67
CA ILE A 145 9.40 -5.73 -5.98
C ILE A 145 10.14 -4.61 -6.70
N HIS A 146 9.81 -4.41 -7.96
CA HIS A 146 10.34 -3.36 -8.81
C HIS A 146 9.55 -2.08 -8.62
N ILE A 147 10.24 -0.94 -8.56
CA ILE A 147 9.67 0.34 -8.17
C ILE A 147 10.18 1.40 -9.14
N VAL A 148 9.25 2.05 -9.84
CA VAL A 148 9.55 3.22 -10.69
C VAL A 148 8.85 4.43 -10.11
N PHE A 149 9.55 5.54 -9.97
CA PHE A 149 9.00 6.74 -9.36
C PHE A 149 9.50 8.02 -10.00
N THR A 150 8.77 9.11 -9.76
CA THR A 150 9.11 10.47 -10.25
C THR A 150 9.67 11.33 -9.12
N ASP A 151 10.21 12.51 -9.44
CA ASP A 151 10.65 13.50 -8.46
C ASP A 151 9.51 13.92 -7.54
N GLY A 152 8.35 14.25 -8.11
CA GLY A 152 7.22 14.74 -7.35
C GLY A 152 5.91 14.80 -8.14
N HIS A 153 4.94 15.52 -7.59
CA HIS A 153 3.65 15.72 -8.21
C HIS A 153 3.79 16.71 -9.41
N PRO A 154 3.20 16.41 -10.58
CA PRO A 154 3.35 17.28 -11.76
C PRO A 154 2.78 18.69 -11.59
N ARG A 155 1.92 18.93 -10.59
CA ARG A 155 1.47 20.28 -10.25
C ARG A 155 2.58 21.13 -9.62
N ASP A 156 3.47 20.48 -8.85
CA ASP A 156 4.48 21.14 -8.02
C ASP A 156 5.88 21.08 -8.69
N GLU A 157 6.07 20.17 -9.66
CA GLU A 157 7.31 19.96 -10.40
C GLU A 157 7.12 20.38 -11.87
N SER A 158 7.92 21.31 -12.35
CA SER A 158 7.87 21.77 -13.76
C SER A 158 8.30 20.67 -14.75
N THR A 159 9.21 19.82 -14.32
CA THR A 159 9.69 18.62 -15.03
C THR A 159 9.94 17.51 -14.03
N ASN A 160 9.73 16.26 -14.44
CA ASN A 160 9.98 15.09 -13.61
C ASN A 160 11.01 14.18 -14.28
N SER A 161 12.00 13.75 -13.51
CA SER A 161 12.83 12.61 -13.85
C SER A 161 12.10 11.31 -13.48
N VAL A 162 12.51 10.21 -14.08
CA VAL A 162 12.00 8.88 -13.75
C VAL A 162 13.15 8.04 -13.18
N TYR A 163 12.91 7.48 -12.02
CA TYR A 163 13.89 6.69 -11.29
C TYR A 163 13.42 5.26 -11.14
N TYR A 164 14.38 4.34 -11.03
CA TYR A 164 14.14 2.93 -10.79
C TYR A 164 14.93 2.44 -9.60
N VAL A 165 14.29 1.64 -8.74
CA VAL A 165 14.91 0.83 -7.70
C VAL A 165 14.16 -0.50 -7.60
N TYR A 166 14.75 -1.50 -6.95
CA TYR A 166 14.02 -2.69 -6.56
C TYR A 166 14.29 -3.05 -5.10
N TYR A 167 13.30 -3.67 -4.49
CA TYR A 167 13.40 -4.27 -3.17
C TYR A 167 13.69 -5.76 -3.30
N GLU A 168 14.60 -6.29 -2.49
CA GLU A 168 14.90 -7.71 -2.33
C GLU A 168 15.51 -7.96 -0.95
N ASN A 169 15.06 -8.99 -0.23
CA ASN A 169 15.62 -9.44 1.04
C ASN A 169 15.87 -8.31 2.07
N GLY A 170 14.89 -7.44 2.30
CA GLY A 170 14.99 -6.39 3.31
C GLY A 170 15.76 -5.13 2.88
N ALA A 171 16.24 -5.05 1.64
CA ALA A 171 17.05 -3.93 1.15
C ALA A 171 16.54 -3.39 -0.20
N PHE A 172 16.89 -2.13 -0.47
CA PHE A 172 16.64 -1.47 -1.75
C PHE A 172 17.93 -1.38 -2.55
N TYR A 173 17.82 -1.64 -3.85
CA TYR A 173 18.94 -1.67 -4.81
C TYR A 173 18.62 -0.78 -6.02
N LYS A 174 19.68 -0.28 -6.68
CA LYS A 174 19.62 0.48 -7.93
C LYS A 174 20.02 -0.40 -9.11
#